data_61bc159d371e0112562bce1977a07fd4
#
_entry.id   61bc159d371e0112562bce1977a07fd4
#
_cell.length_a   1.000
_cell.length_b   1.000
_cell.length_c   1.000
_cell.angle_alpha   90.00
_cell.angle_beta   90.00
_cell.angle_gamma   90.00
#
_symmetry.space_group_name_H-M   'P 1'
#
loop_
_entity.id
_entity.type
_entity.pdbx_description
1 polymer ?
#
loop_
_entity_poly.entity_id
_entity_poly.type
_entity_poly.pdbx_seq_one_letter_code
_entity_poly.pdbx_strand_id
1 'polypeptide(L)'
;MTHAMVVTVICDGNRPDFVTDATTPAMAALKRAGTWFANQRGIFPSATRASSASIATGSHPISHGLRGNCMGLPVPGGFEFHDAGKPEFFDTYRQHYGRMLARPALAERVAGLQGAIMSANVSPGAAFFHDSYGHAHMYHRELCYGPGRVPTGEKIVSPSGGEGDAIMTRRFIEALMENRPSAATLWLSEPDVSMHAAPLGSDAHLKALAGADRMVADVAEAVDRLRDEGHDVLLMIGSDHGHESVTDAIPVERRLFEAGFKKELDGPEIVVAPQGCAAFIHFGGDAASRRVEAADWLSQQDWVEDVFMGEDLASLGQIPGDDLIAIDMAKVEGANINGVPGLSAMAVRFDEEVGEIRRHCGMHGGRGRYETNPVLFAVGRGFEAGREVSGQTSITDIAPTALSHLGLERDGLDGSALQGL
;
A
#
# COMPACT_ATOMS: atom_id res chain seq x y z
N MET A 1 28.61 -4.41 -18.52
CA MET A 1 27.80 -5.29 -19.40
C MET A 1 26.35 -4.81 -19.29
N THR A 2 25.67 -4.70 -20.39
CA THR A 2 24.24 -4.33 -20.43
C THR A 2 23.36 -5.51 -20.00
N HIS A 3 22.27 -5.25 -19.31
CA HIS A 3 21.32 -6.26 -18.81
C HIS A 3 19.91 -5.69 -18.68
N ALA A 4 18.93 -6.56 -18.47
CA ALA A 4 17.56 -6.16 -18.19
C ALA A 4 17.42 -5.59 -16.76
N MET A 5 16.68 -4.50 -16.61
CA MET A 5 16.43 -3.81 -15.36
C MET A 5 14.96 -3.45 -15.22
N VAL A 6 14.47 -3.42 -14.01
CA VAL A 6 13.13 -2.89 -13.70
C VAL A 6 13.26 -1.76 -12.70
N VAL A 7 12.66 -0.62 -13.02
CA VAL A 7 12.54 0.54 -12.14
C VAL A 7 11.07 0.78 -11.87
N THR A 8 10.68 0.77 -10.60
CA THR A 8 9.30 1.01 -10.17
C THR A 8 9.26 2.26 -9.29
N VAL A 9 8.37 3.20 -9.59
CA VAL A 9 8.07 4.34 -8.72
C VAL A 9 6.65 4.18 -8.21
N ILE A 10 6.49 4.14 -6.90
CA ILE A 10 5.20 4.13 -6.23
C ILE A 10 4.97 5.53 -5.65
N CYS A 11 3.92 6.20 -6.14
CA CYS A 11 3.41 7.46 -5.58
C CYS A 11 2.26 7.10 -4.64
N ASP A 12 2.54 7.03 -3.33
CA ASP A 12 1.59 6.57 -2.32
C ASP A 12 0.23 7.28 -2.43
N GLY A 13 -0.85 6.52 -2.49
CA GLY A 13 -2.21 7.03 -2.52
C GLY A 13 -2.66 7.70 -3.82
N ASN A 14 -1.86 7.69 -4.91
CA ASN A 14 -2.18 8.46 -6.11
C ASN A 14 -3.37 7.87 -6.89
N ARG A 15 -4.36 8.72 -7.20
CA ARG A 15 -5.57 8.39 -7.94
C ARG A 15 -5.41 8.67 -9.45
N PRO A 16 -5.97 7.81 -10.32
CA PRO A 16 -5.86 7.95 -11.78
C PRO A 16 -6.51 9.22 -12.34
N ASP A 17 -7.55 9.75 -11.70
CA ASP A 17 -8.24 10.98 -12.12
C ASP A 17 -7.41 12.27 -11.91
N PHE A 18 -6.32 12.19 -11.14
CA PHE A 18 -5.34 13.27 -11.02
C PHE A 18 -4.15 13.15 -11.99
N VAL A 19 -4.06 12.09 -12.80
CA VAL A 19 -3.00 11.94 -13.81
C VAL A 19 -3.41 12.63 -15.10
N THR A 20 -3.20 13.95 -15.16
CA THR A 20 -3.60 14.82 -16.27
C THR A 20 -2.47 15.79 -16.66
N ASP A 21 -2.55 16.37 -17.87
CA ASP A 21 -1.58 17.39 -18.31
C ASP A 21 -1.56 18.64 -17.41
N ALA A 22 -2.64 18.90 -16.68
CA ALA A 22 -2.75 20.08 -15.81
C ALA A 22 -2.13 19.82 -14.42
N THR A 23 -2.24 18.61 -13.87
CA THR A 23 -1.85 18.26 -12.49
C THR A 23 -0.51 17.57 -12.42
N THR A 24 -0.24 16.62 -13.33
CA THR A 24 0.95 15.75 -13.35
C THR A 24 1.43 15.54 -14.80
N PRO A 25 1.96 16.60 -15.46
CA PRO A 25 2.30 16.56 -16.90
C PRO A 25 3.34 15.51 -17.26
N ALA A 26 4.32 15.21 -16.39
CA ALA A 26 5.31 14.18 -16.65
C ALA A 26 4.71 12.78 -16.60
N MET A 27 3.91 12.46 -15.58
CA MET A 27 3.18 11.19 -15.52
C MET A 27 2.21 11.04 -16.70
N ALA A 28 1.51 12.12 -17.08
CA ALA A 28 0.60 12.11 -18.24
C ALA A 28 1.37 11.84 -19.55
N ALA A 29 2.56 12.39 -19.72
CA ALA A 29 3.43 12.12 -20.87
C ALA A 29 3.92 10.66 -20.87
N LEU A 30 4.39 10.14 -19.75
CA LEU A 30 4.82 8.74 -19.60
C LEU A 30 3.67 7.75 -19.81
N LYS A 31 2.46 8.06 -19.32
CA LYS A 31 1.25 7.30 -19.59
C LYS A 31 0.99 7.17 -21.10
N ARG A 32 1.19 8.24 -21.88
CA ARG A 32 1.08 8.22 -23.35
C ARG A 32 2.25 7.50 -24.05
N ALA A 33 3.41 7.50 -23.43
CA ALA A 33 4.60 6.82 -23.97
C ALA A 33 4.60 5.30 -23.73
N GLY A 34 3.69 4.78 -22.91
CA GLY A 34 3.60 3.38 -22.56
C GLY A 34 2.17 2.84 -22.60
N THR A 35 1.94 1.76 -21.86
CA THR A 35 0.64 1.13 -21.66
C THR A 35 0.03 1.56 -20.34
N TRP A 36 -1.20 2.05 -20.38
CA TRP A 36 -2.02 2.47 -19.24
C TRP A 36 -2.99 1.37 -18.80
N PHE A 37 -3.03 1.06 -17.51
CA PHE A 37 -3.94 0.08 -16.91
C PHE A 37 -5.08 0.81 -16.22
N ALA A 38 -6.16 1.09 -16.94
CA ALA A 38 -7.25 1.96 -16.49
C ALA A 38 -8.09 1.36 -15.35
N ASN A 39 -8.12 0.03 -15.25
CA ASN A 39 -8.87 -0.71 -14.23
C ASN A 39 -7.94 -1.47 -13.28
N GLN A 40 -6.88 -0.78 -12.81
CA GLN A 40 -5.98 -1.30 -11.79
C GLN A 40 -6.72 -1.42 -10.45
N ARG A 41 -6.47 -2.49 -9.69
CA ARG A 41 -7.09 -2.75 -8.40
C ARG A 41 -6.06 -2.92 -7.29
N GLY A 42 -6.31 -2.24 -6.17
CA GLY A 42 -5.68 -2.51 -4.90
C GLY A 42 -6.13 -3.84 -4.29
N ILE A 43 -5.56 -4.18 -3.16
CA ILE A 43 -6.00 -5.32 -2.33
C ILE A 43 -7.03 -4.85 -1.29
N PHE A 44 -7.60 -5.80 -0.53
CA PHE A 44 -8.35 -5.48 0.68
C PHE A 44 -7.54 -5.91 1.93
N PRO A 45 -7.38 -5.03 2.94
CA PRO A 45 -7.72 -3.61 2.91
C PRO A 45 -6.81 -2.84 1.93
N SER A 46 -7.30 -1.74 1.35
CA SER A 46 -6.50 -0.85 0.49
C SER A 46 -5.55 -0.01 1.34
N ALA A 47 -4.56 -0.66 1.96
CA ALA A 47 -3.74 -0.11 3.04
C ALA A 47 -2.25 -0.32 2.79
N THR A 48 -1.44 0.72 2.97
CA THR A 48 -0.04 0.84 2.53
C THR A 48 0.84 -0.35 2.90
N ARG A 49 0.80 -0.84 4.18
CA ARG A 49 1.73 -1.91 4.62
C ARG A 49 1.40 -3.25 3.96
N ALA A 50 0.11 -3.60 3.89
CA ALA A 50 -0.34 -4.80 3.19
C ALA A 50 -0.13 -4.70 1.68
N SER A 51 -0.39 -3.53 1.07
CA SER A 51 -0.11 -3.25 -0.34
C SER A 51 1.37 -3.36 -0.66
N SER A 52 2.26 -2.88 0.23
CA SER A 52 3.71 -3.01 0.08
C SER A 52 4.14 -4.48 0.02
N ALA A 53 3.64 -5.32 0.94
CA ALA A 53 3.87 -6.76 0.90
C ALA A 53 3.33 -7.39 -0.39
N SER A 54 2.14 -6.98 -0.85
CA SER A 54 1.51 -7.50 -2.06
C SER A 54 2.26 -7.12 -3.33
N ILE A 55 2.71 -5.86 -3.46
CA ILE A 55 3.53 -5.38 -4.58
C ILE A 55 4.86 -6.15 -4.62
N ALA A 56 5.50 -6.32 -3.47
CA ALA A 56 6.81 -6.98 -3.37
C ALA A 56 6.74 -8.48 -3.65
N THR A 57 5.67 -9.15 -3.23
CA THR A 57 5.54 -10.61 -3.34
C THR A 57 4.73 -11.07 -4.53
N GLY A 58 4.00 -10.17 -5.22
CA GLY A 58 3.05 -10.53 -6.27
C GLY A 58 1.89 -11.38 -5.74
N SER A 59 1.49 -11.18 -4.48
CA SER A 59 0.52 -12.04 -3.82
C SER A 59 -0.45 -11.25 -2.93
N HIS A 60 -1.61 -11.83 -2.65
CA HIS A 60 -2.61 -11.28 -1.74
C HIS A 60 -2.26 -11.55 -0.26
N PRO A 61 -2.88 -10.85 0.70
CA PRO A 61 -2.73 -11.08 2.14
C PRO A 61 -2.89 -12.55 2.55
N ILE A 62 -3.85 -13.27 1.99
CA ILE A 62 -4.08 -14.71 2.24
C ILE A 62 -2.84 -15.55 1.92
N SER A 63 -2.04 -15.15 0.95
CA SER A 63 -0.84 -15.87 0.51
C SER A 63 0.43 -15.40 1.21
N HIS A 64 0.62 -14.07 1.42
CA HIS A 64 1.84 -13.55 2.03
C HIS A 64 1.78 -13.42 3.55
N GLY A 65 0.58 -13.34 4.17
CA GLY A 65 0.39 -13.42 5.62
C GLY A 65 0.14 -12.11 6.34
N LEU A 66 0.46 -10.94 5.78
CA LEU A 66 0.22 -9.64 6.43
C LEU A 66 -1.19 -9.14 6.16
N ARG A 67 -2.02 -9.04 7.22
CA ARG A 67 -3.46 -8.70 7.09
C ARG A 67 -3.71 -7.25 6.67
N GLY A 68 -3.01 -6.29 7.27
CA GLY A 68 -3.32 -4.87 7.07
C GLY A 68 -2.33 -3.93 7.76
N ASN A 69 -2.74 -2.66 7.88
CA ASN A 69 -1.97 -1.62 8.57
C ASN A 69 -1.96 -1.82 10.09
N CYS A 70 -3.07 -2.31 10.63
CA CYS A 70 -3.23 -2.67 12.03
C CYS A 70 -3.82 -4.07 12.16
N MET A 71 -3.54 -4.76 13.25
CA MET A 71 -4.09 -6.09 13.53
C MET A 71 -4.13 -6.40 15.02
N GLY A 72 -5.02 -7.29 15.41
CA GLY A 72 -4.97 -7.97 16.70
C GLY A 72 -4.03 -9.16 16.62
N LEU A 73 -3.08 -9.28 17.55
CA LEU A 73 -2.29 -10.49 17.74
C LEU A 73 -2.80 -11.26 18.96
N PRO A 74 -2.87 -12.60 18.89
CA PRO A 74 -3.39 -13.40 19.98
C PRO A 74 -2.58 -13.24 21.28
N VAL A 75 -3.29 -13.05 22.39
CA VAL A 75 -2.74 -13.05 23.76
C VAL A 75 -3.63 -13.91 24.65
N PRO A 76 -3.21 -14.30 25.89
CA PRO A 76 -4.10 -14.99 26.80
C PRO A 76 -5.40 -14.20 27.06
N GLY A 77 -6.52 -14.82 26.74
CA GLY A 77 -7.83 -14.22 26.95
C GLY A 77 -8.40 -13.40 25.78
N GLY A 78 -7.64 -13.19 24.70
CA GLY A 78 -8.11 -12.43 23.55
C GLY A 78 -7.03 -11.98 22.59
N PHE A 79 -7.01 -10.70 22.32
CA PHE A 79 -6.10 -10.07 21.35
C PHE A 79 -5.47 -8.80 21.93
N GLU A 80 -4.31 -8.43 21.41
CA GLU A 80 -3.65 -7.16 21.63
C GLU A 80 -3.54 -6.40 20.31
N PHE A 81 -3.86 -5.10 20.33
CA PHE A 81 -3.75 -4.23 19.16
C PHE A 81 -2.30 -3.92 18.81
N HIS A 82 -1.95 -4.02 17.51
CA HIS A 82 -0.64 -3.65 16.98
C HIS A 82 -0.76 -2.83 15.69
N ASP A 83 0.09 -1.81 15.58
CA ASP A 83 0.32 -1.05 14.35
C ASP A 83 1.52 -1.63 13.59
N ALA A 84 1.28 -2.19 12.41
CA ALA A 84 2.30 -2.79 11.55
C ALA A 84 3.29 -1.75 10.97
N GLY A 85 3.03 -0.46 11.14
CA GLY A 85 3.94 0.63 10.77
C GLY A 85 5.09 0.83 11.77
N LYS A 86 5.00 0.27 12.98
CA LYS A 86 5.95 0.48 14.06
C LYS A 86 7.07 -0.56 14.03
N PRO A 87 8.34 -0.16 14.27
CA PRO A 87 9.47 -1.10 14.28
C PRO A 87 9.33 -2.24 15.31
N GLU A 88 8.76 -1.98 16.46
CA GLU A 88 8.54 -2.97 17.54
C GLU A 88 7.57 -4.09 17.12
N PHE A 89 6.71 -3.84 16.13
CA PHE A 89 5.80 -4.84 15.60
C PHE A 89 6.53 -6.01 14.93
N PHE A 90 7.69 -5.77 14.31
CA PHE A 90 8.38 -6.78 13.51
C PHE A 90 8.82 -8.00 14.32
N ASP A 91 9.38 -7.76 15.51
CA ASP A 91 9.80 -8.87 16.38
C ASP A 91 8.60 -9.59 16.99
N THR A 92 7.56 -8.85 17.40
CA THR A 92 6.31 -9.41 17.91
C THR A 92 5.62 -10.29 16.84
N TYR A 93 5.51 -9.79 15.62
CA TYR A 93 4.92 -10.53 14.50
C TYR A 93 5.70 -11.83 14.21
N ARG A 94 7.05 -11.74 14.16
CA ARG A 94 7.90 -12.92 13.95
C ARG A 94 7.79 -13.94 15.07
N GLN A 95 7.66 -13.51 16.32
CA GLN A 95 7.45 -14.41 17.45
C GLN A 95 6.13 -15.17 17.34
N HIS A 96 5.05 -14.50 16.90
CA HIS A 96 3.74 -15.14 16.72
C HIS A 96 3.69 -16.12 15.55
N TYR A 97 4.22 -15.72 14.39
CA TYR A 97 4.04 -16.48 13.14
C TYR A 97 5.28 -17.26 12.70
N GLY A 98 6.41 -17.15 13.39
CA GLY A 98 7.68 -17.83 13.07
C GLY A 98 8.37 -17.28 11.80
N ARG A 99 7.75 -16.33 11.12
CA ARG A 99 8.21 -15.73 9.84
C ARG A 99 7.64 -14.34 9.66
N MET A 100 8.20 -13.57 8.69
CA MET A 100 7.65 -12.25 8.32
C MET A 100 6.61 -12.39 7.21
N LEU A 101 7.02 -12.80 6.02
CA LEU A 101 6.12 -13.08 4.90
C LEU A 101 6.22 -14.55 4.50
N ALA A 102 5.10 -15.10 4.03
CA ALA A 102 5.02 -16.49 3.57
C ALA A 102 5.41 -16.66 2.09
N ARG A 103 5.61 -15.55 1.38
CA ARG A 103 6.01 -15.52 -0.03
C ARG A 103 7.31 -14.73 -0.18
N PRO A 104 8.25 -15.16 -1.04
CA PRO A 104 9.46 -14.42 -1.31
C PRO A 104 9.16 -13.11 -2.02
N ALA A 105 9.79 -12.02 -1.58
CA ALA A 105 9.69 -10.71 -2.20
C ALA A 105 10.52 -10.65 -3.50
N LEU A 106 10.24 -9.66 -4.35
CA LEU A 106 10.99 -9.41 -5.59
C LEU A 106 12.51 -9.29 -5.33
N ALA A 107 12.90 -8.58 -4.26
CA ALA A 107 14.29 -8.43 -3.87
C ALA A 107 14.99 -9.78 -3.62
N GLU A 108 14.32 -10.73 -2.98
CA GLU A 108 14.82 -12.10 -2.78
C GLU A 108 14.98 -12.85 -4.10
N ARG A 109 13.97 -12.74 -4.99
CA ARG A 109 13.97 -13.44 -6.29
C ARG A 109 15.05 -12.96 -7.23
N VAL A 110 15.46 -11.69 -7.15
CA VAL A 110 16.53 -11.11 -8.00
C VAL A 110 17.91 -11.13 -7.34
N ALA A 111 18.05 -11.64 -6.13
CA ALA A 111 19.32 -11.64 -5.38
C ALA A 111 20.46 -12.38 -6.12
N GLY A 112 20.13 -13.35 -6.96
CA GLY A 112 21.10 -14.08 -7.80
C GLY A 112 21.55 -13.32 -9.08
N LEU A 113 20.96 -12.16 -9.37
CA LEU A 113 21.33 -11.25 -10.47
C LEU A 113 22.16 -10.07 -9.93
N GLN A 114 21.88 -8.83 -10.41
CA GLN A 114 22.51 -7.61 -9.88
C GLN A 114 21.81 -7.07 -8.62
N GLY A 115 20.97 -7.90 -7.99
CA GLY A 115 20.27 -7.57 -6.75
C GLY A 115 19.17 -6.51 -6.90
N ALA A 116 18.78 -5.95 -5.77
CA ALA A 116 17.71 -4.95 -5.70
C ALA A 116 18.10 -3.72 -4.86
N ILE A 117 17.42 -2.61 -5.16
CA ILE A 117 17.44 -1.37 -4.36
C ILE A 117 15.99 -1.03 -3.97
N MET A 118 15.79 -0.65 -2.72
CA MET A 118 14.58 -0.02 -2.21
C MET A 118 14.94 1.33 -1.60
N SER A 119 14.31 2.40 -2.07
CA SER A 119 14.39 3.73 -1.44
C SER A 119 12.97 4.19 -1.10
N ALA A 120 12.72 4.56 0.16
CA ALA A 120 11.37 4.84 0.62
C ALA A 120 11.32 5.96 1.65
N ASN A 121 10.29 6.81 1.57
CA ASN A 121 9.97 7.82 2.59
C ASN A 121 8.63 7.55 3.31
N VAL A 122 8.08 6.38 3.17
CA VAL A 122 6.85 5.91 3.83
C VAL A 122 7.11 5.43 5.26
N SER A 123 6.10 4.85 5.91
CA SER A 123 6.28 4.29 7.26
C SER A 123 7.35 3.19 7.28
N PRO A 124 8.08 3.01 8.40
CA PRO A 124 9.05 1.92 8.54
C PRO A 124 8.46 0.55 8.17
N GLY A 125 7.18 0.30 8.55
CA GLY A 125 6.50 -0.95 8.23
C GLY A 125 6.33 -1.18 6.74
N ALA A 126 5.94 -0.16 5.95
CA ALA A 126 5.80 -0.30 4.52
C ALA A 126 7.15 -0.62 3.84
N ALA A 127 8.21 0.10 4.20
CA ALA A 127 9.55 -0.17 3.71
C ALA A 127 10.03 -1.58 4.10
N PHE A 128 9.82 -1.97 5.37
CA PHE A 128 10.24 -3.27 5.90
C PHE A 128 9.52 -4.44 5.20
N PHE A 129 8.20 -4.37 5.00
CA PHE A 129 7.46 -5.45 4.35
C PHE A 129 7.70 -5.56 2.85
N HIS A 130 8.28 -4.53 2.23
CA HIS A 130 8.76 -4.63 0.84
C HIS A 130 10.01 -5.50 0.69
N ASP A 131 10.87 -5.54 1.72
CA ASP A 131 12.09 -6.37 1.77
C ASP A 131 12.27 -6.97 3.17
N SER A 132 11.33 -7.80 3.60
CA SER A 132 11.25 -8.33 4.97
C SER A 132 12.46 -9.14 5.43
N TYR A 133 13.20 -9.74 4.50
CA TYR A 133 14.37 -10.56 4.80
C TYR A 133 15.71 -9.89 4.48
N GLY A 134 15.69 -8.65 3.94
CA GLY A 134 16.87 -7.83 3.71
C GLY A 134 17.74 -8.32 2.55
N HIS A 135 17.14 -8.58 1.40
CA HIS A 135 17.87 -8.94 0.17
C HIS A 135 18.30 -7.73 -0.66
N ALA A 136 17.65 -6.57 -0.46
CA ALA A 136 17.96 -5.34 -1.17
C ALA A 136 18.97 -4.45 -0.42
N HIS A 137 19.53 -3.48 -1.15
CA HIS A 137 20.01 -2.25 -0.52
C HIS A 137 18.81 -1.38 -0.16
N MET A 138 18.56 -1.17 1.15
CA MET A 138 17.48 -0.37 1.67
C MET A 138 17.98 1.02 2.07
N TYR A 139 17.34 2.05 1.54
CA TYR A 139 17.54 3.44 1.93
C TYR A 139 16.23 3.98 2.52
N HIS A 140 16.18 4.11 3.85
CA HIS A 140 15.01 4.59 4.56
C HIS A 140 15.44 5.29 5.84
N ARG A 141 15.63 6.60 5.79
CA ARG A 141 15.97 7.40 6.99
C ARG A 141 17.10 6.75 7.80
N GLU A 142 16.78 6.24 9.01
CA GLU A 142 17.75 5.56 9.88
C GLU A 142 17.88 4.05 9.61
N LEU A 143 17.06 3.48 8.72
CA LEU A 143 17.02 2.05 8.41
C LEU A 143 17.82 1.71 7.14
N CYS A 144 18.98 2.35 6.93
CA CYS A 144 19.81 2.08 5.77
C CYS A 144 20.67 0.83 5.99
N TYR A 145 20.51 -0.17 5.11
CA TYR A 145 21.28 -1.40 5.15
C TYR A 145 21.54 -1.95 3.74
N GLY A 146 22.57 -2.77 3.63
CA GLY A 146 22.84 -3.61 2.46
C GLY A 146 22.25 -5.01 2.58
N PRO A 147 22.43 -5.87 1.55
CA PRO A 147 21.97 -7.26 1.59
C PRO A 147 22.44 -7.99 2.85
N GLY A 148 21.56 -8.85 3.39
CA GLY A 148 21.77 -9.51 4.68
C GLY A 148 21.49 -8.58 5.88
N ARG A 149 20.87 -7.43 5.65
CA ARG A 149 20.61 -6.38 6.67
C ARG A 149 21.88 -5.86 7.32
N VAL A 150 22.96 -5.83 6.57
CA VAL A 150 24.23 -5.27 7.05
C VAL A 150 24.08 -3.74 7.12
N PRO A 151 24.16 -3.11 8.29
CA PRO A 151 24.05 -1.66 8.40
C PRO A 151 25.13 -0.96 7.55
N THR A 152 24.72 0.01 6.74
CA THR A 152 25.67 0.81 5.95
C THR A 152 26.34 1.91 6.73
N GLY A 153 25.79 2.27 7.90
CA GLY A 153 26.19 3.44 8.66
C GLY A 153 25.65 4.76 8.09
N GLU A 154 25.00 4.73 6.93
CA GLU A 154 24.35 5.89 6.33
C GLU A 154 23.10 6.27 7.12
N LYS A 155 22.95 7.57 7.37
CA LYS A 155 21.75 8.15 7.99
C LYS A 155 21.21 9.23 7.07
N ILE A 156 19.97 9.03 6.61
CA ILE A 156 19.29 9.98 5.74
C ILE A 156 18.33 10.82 6.57
N VAL A 157 18.64 12.10 6.72
CA VAL A 157 17.71 13.05 7.36
C VAL A 157 16.63 13.39 6.35
N SER A 158 15.52 12.69 6.45
CA SER A 158 14.39 12.82 5.52
C SER A 158 13.10 13.05 6.33
N PRO A 159 12.51 14.26 6.27
CA PRO A 159 11.19 14.51 6.86
C PRO A 159 10.11 13.76 6.07
N SER A 160 8.93 13.59 6.68
CA SER A 160 7.76 13.09 5.96
C SER A 160 7.30 14.10 4.90
N GLY A 161 6.71 13.61 3.80
CA GLY A 161 6.17 14.43 2.72
C GLY A 161 7.21 14.85 1.68
N GLY A 162 6.86 15.80 0.83
CA GLY A 162 7.55 16.09 -0.43
C GLY A 162 9.01 16.52 -0.30
N GLU A 163 9.43 17.14 0.81
CA GLU A 163 10.84 17.49 1.04
C GLU A 163 11.68 16.21 1.22
N GLY A 164 11.20 15.30 2.04
CA GLY A 164 11.86 14.02 2.26
C GLY A 164 11.84 13.14 1.02
N ASP A 165 10.73 13.12 0.29
CA ASP A 165 10.63 12.41 -0.98
C ASP A 165 11.68 12.89 -1.98
N ALA A 166 11.93 14.21 -2.07
CA ALA A 166 12.98 14.77 -2.93
C ALA A 166 14.39 14.34 -2.50
N ILE A 167 14.65 14.22 -1.20
CA ILE A 167 15.91 13.71 -0.67
C ILE A 167 16.08 12.24 -1.05
N MET A 168 15.05 11.42 -0.82
CA MET A 168 15.06 10.00 -1.14
C MET A 168 15.16 9.73 -2.64
N THR A 169 14.52 10.55 -3.48
CA THR A 169 14.62 10.44 -4.95
C THR A 169 16.05 10.68 -5.44
N ARG A 170 16.73 11.71 -4.95
CA ARG A 170 18.15 11.95 -5.31
C ARG A 170 19.02 10.76 -4.93
N ARG A 171 18.85 10.29 -3.68
CA ARG A 171 19.64 9.12 -3.20
C ARG A 171 19.34 7.85 -4.00
N PHE A 172 18.07 7.67 -4.40
CA PHE A 172 17.65 6.58 -5.26
C PHE A 172 18.34 6.65 -6.63
N ILE A 173 18.32 7.80 -7.29
CA ILE A 173 18.94 8.01 -8.61
C ILE A 173 20.46 7.76 -8.53
N GLU A 174 21.13 8.27 -7.49
CA GLU A 174 22.56 7.99 -7.26
C GLU A 174 22.84 6.48 -7.18
N ALA A 175 22.07 5.78 -6.32
CA ALA A 175 22.23 4.34 -6.15
C ALA A 175 21.88 3.55 -7.42
N LEU A 176 20.83 3.95 -8.14
CA LEU A 176 20.42 3.34 -9.42
C LEU A 176 21.55 3.44 -10.46
N MET A 177 22.12 4.64 -10.63
CA MET A 177 23.19 4.90 -11.60
C MET A 177 24.53 4.28 -11.19
N GLU A 178 24.81 4.12 -9.91
CA GLU A 178 26.03 3.50 -9.40
C GLU A 178 25.98 1.98 -9.49
N ASN A 179 24.90 1.37 -9.01
CA ASN A 179 24.83 -0.08 -8.83
C ASN A 179 24.18 -0.82 -10.00
N ARG A 180 23.36 -0.16 -10.80
CA ARG A 180 22.60 -0.76 -11.93
C ARG A 180 21.92 -2.07 -11.53
N PRO A 181 21.04 -2.07 -10.50
CA PRO A 181 20.41 -3.28 -9.97
C PRO A 181 19.45 -3.90 -11.00
N SER A 182 19.14 -5.18 -10.85
CA SER A 182 18.09 -5.83 -11.65
C SER A 182 16.70 -5.30 -11.32
N ALA A 183 16.43 -4.94 -10.04
CA ALA A 183 15.19 -4.32 -9.62
C ALA A 183 15.46 -3.11 -8.72
N ALA A 184 14.78 -2.00 -8.96
CA ALA A 184 14.87 -0.79 -8.14
C ALA A 184 13.47 -0.24 -7.87
N THR A 185 13.14 0.01 -6.61
CA THR A 185 11.87 0.60 -6.20
C THR A 185 12.12 1.91 -5.46
N LEU A 186 11.49 2.98 -5.94
CA LEU A 186 11.34 4.24 -5.22
C LEU A 186 9.91 4.34 -4.71
N TRP A 187 9.71 4.57 -3.41
CA TRP A 187 8.39 4.79 -2.83
C TRP A 187 8.31 6.18 -2.23
N LEU A 188 7.56 7.05 -2.88
CA LEU A 188 7.28 8.41 -2.41
C LEU A 188 6.15 8.36 -1.39
N SER A 189 6.24 9.18 -0.34
CA SER A 189 5.16 9.32 0.66
C SER A 189 4.04 10.24 0.19
N GLU A 190 4.26 11.01 -0.87
CA GLU A 190 3.26 11.88 -1.48
C GLU A 190 2.62 11.22 -2.71
N PRO A 191 1.33 11.51 -2.94
CA PRO A 191 0.47 12.52 -2.31
C PRO A 191 -0.24 12.10 -1.01
N ASP A 192 -0.09 10.86 -0.51
CA ASP A 192 -0.81 10.30 0.64
C ASP A 192 -0.72 11.19 1.89
N VAL A 193 0.49 11.58 2.29
CA VAL A 193 0.71 12.43 3.49
C VAL A 193 -0.08 13.74 3.40
N SER A 194 -0.06 14.40 2.24
CA SER A 194 -0.81 15.64 2.02
C SER A 194 -2.31 15.40 1.97
N MET A 195 -2.76 14.27 1.42
CA MET A 195 -4.18 13.91 1.37
C MET A 195 -4.78 13.63 2.74
N HIS A 196 -4.02 13.03 3.65
CA HIS A 196 -4.44 12.88 5.05
C HIS A 196 -4.49 14.21 5.82
N ALA A 197 -3.75 15.21 5.39
CA ALA A 197 -3.62 16.49 6.08
C ALA A 197 -4.53 17.60 5.53
N ALA A 198 -4.96 17.50 4.27
CA ALA A 198 -5.74 18.51 3.57
C ALA A 198 -6.82 17.88 2.68
N PRO A 199 -7.93 18.59 2.41
CA PRO A 199 -8.98 18.09 1.52
C PRO A 199 -8.46 17.72 0.14
N LEU A 200 -8.95 16.60 -0.40
CA LEU A 200 -8.63 16.18 -1.77
C LEU A 200 -9.00 17.30 -2.77
N GLY A 201 -8.12 17.57 -3.72
CA GLY A 201 -8.30 18.66 -4.71
C GLY A 201 -7.95 20.06 -4.20
N SER A 202 -7.51 20.22 -2.94
CA SER A 202 -7.02 21.51 -2.42
C SER A 202 -5.65 21.87 -3.02
N ASP A 203 -5.28 23.15 -2.90
CA ASP A 203 -3.96 23.62 -3.35
C ASP A 203 -2.79 22.85 -2.73
N ALA A 204 -2.93 22.44 -1.45
CA ALA A 204 -1.91 21.65 -0.77
C ALA A 204 -1.76 20.26 -1.42
N HIS A 205 -2.86 19.58 -1.70
CA HIS A 205 -2.86 18.28 -2.40
C HIS A 205 -2.31 18.43 -3.83
N LEU A 206 -2.77 19.41 -4.60
CA LEU A 206 -2.29 19.63 -5.97
C LEU A 206 -0.80 19.96 -6.01
N LYS A 207 -0.29 20.72 -5.03
CA LYS A 207 1.14 20.99 -4.87
C LYS A 207 1.96 19.73 -4.58
N ALA A 208 1.44 18.83 -3.75
CA ALA A 208 2.07 17.53 -3.46
C ALA A 208 2.14 16.65 -4.71
N LEU A 209 1.04 16.55 -5.46
CA LEU A 209 0.99 15.86 -6.76
C LEU A 209 2.03 16.42 -7.75
N ALA A 210 2.11 17.74 -7.91
CA ALA A 210 3.11 18.37 -8.76
C ALA A 210 4.55 18.12 -8.27
N GLY A 211 4.74 17.91 -6.97
CA GLY A 211 6.01 17.48 -6.37
C GLY A 211 6.38 16.07 -6.78
N ALA A 212 5.46 15.13 -6.58
CA ALA A 212 5.64 13.73 -6.97
C ALA A 212 5.87 13.59 -8.49
N ASP A 213 5.15 14.36 -9.31
CA ASP A 213 5.32 14.38 -10.77
C ASP A 213 6.74 14.77 -11.21
N ARG A 214 7.32 15.80 -10.56
CA ARG A 214 8.73 16.18 -10.83
C ARG A 214 9.71 15.07 -10.48
N MET A 215 9.51 14.38 -9.36
CA MET A 215 10.38 13.27 -8.95
C MET A 215 10.25 12.08 -9.91
N VAL A 216 9.05 11.81 -10.41
CA VAL A 216 8.84 10.81 -11.48
C VAL A 216 9.57 11.22 -12.75
N ALA A 217 9.56 12.51 -13.13
CA ALA A 217 10.34 13.01 -14.28
C ALA A 217 11.85 12.82 -14.09
N ASP A 218 12.39 13.14 -12.91
CA ASP A 218 13.82 12.95 -12.59
C ASP A 218 14.24 11.47 -12.70
N VAL A 219 13.40 10.55 -12.23
CA VAL A 219 13.65 9.10 -12.36
C VAL A 219 13.55 8.65 -13.82
N ALA A 220 12.56 9.16 -14.58
CA ALA A 220 12.43 8.82 -16.00
C ALA A 220 13.65 9.27 -16.80
N GLU A 221 14.20 10.47 -16.52
CA GLU A 221 15.45 10.93 -17.13
C GLU A 221 16.65 10.02 -16.79
N ALA A 222 16.73 9.54 -15.54
CA ALA A 222 17.77 8.57 -15.16
C ALA A 222 17.60 7.23 -15.90
N VAL A 223 16.37 6.77 -16.07
CA VAL A 223 16.05 5.56 -16.87
C VAL A 223 16.44 5.73 -18.32
N ASP A 224 16.18 6.89 -18.93
CA ASP A 224 16.56 7.14 -20.32
C ASP A 224 18.07 7.14 -20.50
N ARG A 225 18.84 7.69 -19.55
CA ARG A 225 20.31 7.57 -19.54
C ARG A 225 20.77 6.11 -19.49
N LEU A 226 20.14 5.26 -18.69
CA LEU A 226 20.47 3.82 -18.66
C LEU A 226 20.13 3.11 -19.98
N ARG A 227 19.04 3.50 -20.64
CA ARG A 227 18.66 3.02 -21.99
C ARG A 227 19.69 3.44 -23.04
N ASP A 228 20.17 4.69 -22.97
CA ASP A 228 21.24 5.20 -23.85
C ASP A 228 22.58 4.46 -23.63
N GLU A 229 22.85 3.98 -22.41
CA GLU A 229 23.96 3.08 -22.09
C GLU A 229 23.73 1.64 -22.62
N GLY A 230 22.55 1.35 -23.16
CA GLY A 230 22.18 0.06 -23.76
C GLY A 230 21.51 -0.93 -22.82
N HIS A 231 21.10 -0.52 -21.62
CA HIS A 231 20.30 -1.36 -20.73
C HIS A 231 18.85 -1.49 -21.23
N ASP A 232 18.25 -2.68 -21.05
CA ASP A 232 16.82 -2.91 -21.33
C ASP A 232 16.01 -2.59 -20.04
N VAL A 233 15.54 -1.35 -19.91
CA VAL A 233 14.91 -0.88 -18.68
C VAL A 233 13.39 -0.80 -18.86
N LEU A 234 12.66 -1.58 -18.06
CA LEU A 234 11.22 -1.42 -17.83
C LEU A 234 11.00 -0.39 -16.72
N LEU A 235 10.29 0.70 -17.03
CA LEU A 235 9.82 1.69 -16.05
C LEU A 235 8.33 1.46 -15.77
N MET A 236 7.98 1.24 -14.50
CA MET A 236 6.61 1.19 -14.01
C MET A 236 6.35 2.35 -13.06
N ILE A 237 5.27 3.08 -13.27
CA ILE A 237 4.79 4.12 -12.35
C ILE A 237 3.45 3.67 -11.82
N GLY A 238 3.33 3.57 -10.50
CA GLY A 238 2.14 3.06 -9.85
C GLY A 238 1.81 3.74 -8.54
N SER A 239 0.72 3.27 -7.95
CA SER A 239 0.34 3.55 -6.59
C SER A 239 -0.11 2.26 -5.93
N ASP A 240 -0.15 2.24 -4.63
CA ASP A 240 -0.57 1.08 -3.82
C ASP A 240 -2.07 1.08 -3.52
N HIS A 241 -2.68 2.26 -3.42
CA HIS A 241 -4.11 2.53 -3.28
C HIS A 241 -4.44 3.93 -3.82
N GLY A 242 -5.69 4.31 -3.77
CA GLY A 242 -6.15 5.68 -3.93
C GLY A 242 -6.76 6.18 -2.62
N HIS A 243 -7.65 7.18 -2.69
CA HIS A 243 -8.29 7.80 -1.52
C HIS A 243 -9.75 8.13 -1.77
N GLU A 244 -10.54 8.14 -0.69
CA GLU A 244 -11.84 8.80 -0.62
C GLU A 244 -11.83 9.88 0.47
N SER A 245 -12.72 10.87 0.36
CA SER A 245 -12.80 11.97 1.34
C SER A 245 -13.62 11.54 2.55
N VAL A 246 -13.09 11.80 3.75
CA VAL A 246 -13.75 11.44 5.00
C VAL A 246 -15.00 12.30 5.24
N THR A 247 -16.13 11.64 5.47
CA THR A 247 -17.40 12.26 5.90
C THR A 247 -17.54 12.27 7.40
N ASP A 248 -17.19 11.17 8.05
CA ASP A 248 -17.28 10.99 9.49
C ASP A 248 -16.26 9.97 10.01
N ALA A 249 -15.93 10.02 11.29
CA ALA A 249 -15.06 9.06 11.97
C ALA A 249 -15.85 8.33 13.05
N ILE A 250 -15.87 6.99 12.98
CA ILE A 250 -16.71 6.14 13.83
C ILE A 250 -15.82 5.41 14.85
N PRO A 251 -16.02 5.65 16.16
CA PRO A 251 -15.27 4.97 17.22
C PRO A 251 -15.81 3.55 17.45
N VAL A 252 -15.38 2.59 16.63
CA VAL A 252 -15.95 1.24 16.54
C VAL A 252 -15.86 0.47 17.86
N GLU A 253 -14.74 0.62 18.61
CA GLU A 253 -14.63 0.02 19.97
C GLU A 253 -15.73 0.50 20.89
N ARG A 254 -16.01 1.82 20.90
CA ARG A 254 -17.10 2.43 21.67
C ARG A 254 -18.46 1.90 21.24
N ARG A 255 -18.72 1.82 19.93
CA ARG A 255 -20.00 1.30 19.40
C ARG A 255 -20.28 -0.13 19.85
N LEU A 256 -19.26 -1.00 19.79
CA LEU A 256 -19.36 -2.39 20.27
C LEU A 256 -19.56 -2.47 21.80
N PHE A 257 -18.91 -1.60 22.56
CA PHE A 257 -19.11 -1.53 24.01
C PHE A 257 -20.53 -1.07 24.37
N GLU A 258 -21.03 -0.01 23.76
CA GLU A 258 -22.40 0.51 23.97
C GLU A 258 -23.48 -0.48 23.57
N ALA A 259 -23.24 -1.30 22.54
CA ALA A 259 -24.11 -2.39 22.12
C ALA A 259 -24.03 -3.64 23.02
N GLY A 260 -23.16 -3.62 24.05
CA GLY A 260 -23.03 -4.69 25.02
C GLY A 260 -22.28 -5.93 24.52
N PHE A 261 -21.49 -5.80 23.44
CA PHE A 261 -20.62 -6.89 22.98
C PHE A 261 -19.34 -6.99 23.81
N LYS A 262 -18.83 -5.87 24.33
CA LYS A 262 -17.64 -5.80 25.18
C LYS A 262 -18.03 -5.61 26.64
N LYS A 263 -17.22 -6.19 27.56
CA LYS A 263 -17.36 -6.00 29.01
C LYS A 263 -16.67 -4.71 29.47
N GLU A 264 -15.50 -4.45 28.88
CA GLU A 264 -14.69 -3.24 29.11
C GLU A 264 -14.34 -2.61 27.77
N LEU A 265 -14.24 -1.28 27.72
CA LEU A 265 -14.03 -0.56 26.47
C LEU A 265 -12.75 -0.99 25.74
N ASP A 266 -11.66 -1.16 26.46
CA ASP A 266 -10.35 -1.59 25.96
C ASP A 266 -10.02 -3.07 26.29
N GLY A 267 -11.04 -3.87 26.67
CA GLY A 267 -10.88 -5.28 27.00
C GLY A 267 -10.34 -6.11 25.81
N PRO A 268 -9.48 -7.12 26.10
CA PRO A 268 -8.81 -7.90 25.06
C PRO A 268 -9.73 -8.90 24.35
N GLU A 269 -10.95 -9.16 24.88
CA GLU A 269 -11.88 -10.13 24.32
C GLU A 269 -12.42 -9.73 22.94
N ILE A 270 -12.51 -8.43 22.65
CA ILE A 270 -12.80 -7.91 21.33
C ILE A 270 -11.86 -6.73 21.07
N VAL A 271 -11.11 -6.80 19.97
CA VAL A 271 -10.15 -5.74 19.59
C VAL A 271 -10.43 -5.28 18.17
N VAL A 272 -10.64 -3.99 18.01
CA VAL A 272 -10.77 -3.35 16.70
C VAL A 272 -9.40 -2.90 16.20
N ALA A 273 -9.07 -3.27 14.97
CA ALA A 273 -7.88 -2.85 14.24
C ALA A 273 -8.30 -2.03 13.00
N PRO A 274 -8.40 -0.68 13.13
CA PRO A 274 -8.81 0.18 12.02
C PRO A 274 -7.83 0.09 10.86
N GLN A 275 -8.39 0.15 9.64
CA GLN A 275 -7.64 0.21 8.39
C GLN A 275 -7.87 1.55 7.66
N GLY A 276 -8.55 2.49 8.30
CA GLY A 276 -9.07 3.71 7.70
C GLY A 276 -10.54 3.53 7.31
N CYS A 277 -10.85 3.42 6.02
CA CYS A 277 -12.22 3.19 5.53
C CYS A 277 -12.71 1.73 5.70
N ALA A 278 -12.03 0.92 6.49
CA ALA A 278 -12.42 -0.41 6.92
C ALA A 278 -11.90 -0.70 8.34
N ALA A 279 -12.31 -1.79 8.94
CA ALA A 279 -11.72 -2.29 10.18
C ALA A 279 -11.76 -3.81 10.25
N PHE A 280 -10.77 -4.38 10.93
CA PHE A 280 -10.78 -5.74 11.41
C PHE A 280 -11.22 -5.76 12.88
N ILE A 281 -12.11 -6.69 13.24
CA ILE A 281 -12.63 -6.86 14.60
C ILE A 281 -12.32 -8.29 15.01
N HIS A 282 -11.41 -8.44 15.96
CA HIS A 282 -10.96 -9.72 16.47
C HIS A 282 -11.78 -10.12 17.72
N PHE A 283 -12.25 -11.35 17.74
CA PHE A 283 -13.05 -11.92 18.81
C PHE A 283 -12.31 -13.06 19.51
N GLY A 284 -11.97 -12.91 20.78
CA GLY A 284 -11.26 -13.90 21.56
C GLY A 284 -12.02 -14.36 22.80
N GLY A 285 -11.54 -15.42 23.45
CA GLY A 285 -12.12 -15.92 24.68
C GLY A 285 -13.62 -16.23 24.56
N ASP A 286 -14.39 -15.80 25.56
CA ASP A 286 -15.84 -16.00 25.60
C ASP A 286 -16.59 -15.21 24.52
N ALA A 287 -16.00 -14.11 24.04
CA ALA A 287 -16.61 -13.26 23.02
C ALA A 287 -16.66 -13.94 21.64
N ALA A 288 -15.80 -14.92 21.37
CA ALA A 288 -15.78 -15.63 20.08
C ALA A 288 -17.15 -16.26 19.74
N SER A 289 -17.92 -16.72 20.74
CA SER A 289 -19.25 -17.28 20.54
C SER A 289 -20.32 -16.24 20.09
N ARG A 290 -20.05 -14.94 20.32
CA ARG A 290 -20.95 -13.84 19.96
C ARG A 290 -20.62 -13.19 18.61
N ARG A 291 -19.61 -13.68 17.91
CA ARG A 291 -19.12 -13.10 16.65
C ARG A 291 -20.22 -12.99 15.58
N VAL A 292 -21.04 -14.04 15.41
CA VAL A 292 -22.14 -14.03 14.43
C VAL A 292 -23.20 -13.00 14.82
N GLU A 293 -23.59 -12.93 16.12
CA GLU A 293 -24.51 -11.91 16.62
C GLU A 293 -23.98 -10.48 16.38
N ALA A 294 -22.67 -10.27 16.59
CA ALA A 294 -22.04 -9.00 16.33
C ALA A 294 -22.01 -8.65 14.83
N ALA A 295 -21.79 -9.62 13.95
CA ALA A 295 -21.85 -9.41 12.51
C ALA A 295 -23.26 -9.02 12.06
N ASP A 296 -24.28 -9.69 12.57
CA ASP A 296 -25.69 -9.35 12.28
C ASP A 296 -26.04 -7.94 12.78
N TRP A 297 -25.54 -7.55 13.95
CA TRP A 297 -25.73 -6.19 14.47
C TRP A 297 -24.97 -5.15 13.63
N LEU A 298 -23.72 -5.40 13.27
CA LEU A 298 -22.90 -4.51 12.43
C LEU A 298 -23.55 -4.27 11.07
N SER A 299 -24.13 -5.30 10.44
CA SER A 299 -24.79 -5.17 9.14
C SER A 299 -26.03 -4.28 9.15
N GLN A 300 -26.56 -3.92 10.33
CA GLN A 300 -27.72 -3.04 10.49
C GLN A 300 -27.32 -1.59 10.80
N GLN A 301 -26.01 -1.30 10.90
CA GLN A 301 -25.54 0.04 11.22
C GLN A 301 -25.43 0.90 9.94
N ASP A 302 -25.87 2.13 9.99
CA ASP A 302 -25.82 3.09 8.88
C ASP A 302 -24.40 3.56 8.51
N TRP A 303 -23.42 3.30 9.37
CA TRP A 303 -22.01 3.58 9.16
C TRP A 303 -21.20 2.38 8.63
N VAL A 304 -21.84 1.23 8.37
CA VAL A 304 -21.24 0.04 7.78
C VAL A 304 -21.83 -0.20 6.38
N GLU A 305 -20.97 -0.38 5.39
CA GLU A 305 -21.38 -0.77 4.04
C GLU A 305 -21.53 -2.27 3.91
N ASP A 306 -20.47 -3.00 4.26
CA ASP A 306 -20.42 -4.46 4.14
C ASP A 306 -19.77 -5.10 5.37
N VAL A 307 -20.14 -6.35 5.66
CA VAL A 307 -19.58 -7.20 6.73
C VAL A 307 -19.08 -8.51 6.12
N PHE A 308 -17.83 -8.90 6.40
CA PHE A 308 -17.18 -10.09 5.84
C PHE A 308 -16.69 -11.02 6.93
N MET A 309 -16.91 -12.31 6.76
CA MET A 309 -16.43 -13.39 7.64
C MET A 309 -16.05 -14.62 6.83
N GLY A 310 -15.18 -15.48 7.39
CA GLY A 310 -14.87 -16.80 6.84
C GLY A 310 -14.48 -16.75 5.35
N GLU A 311 -15.20 -17.46 4.50
CA GLU A 311 -14.92 -17.56 3.05
C GLU A 311 -15.10 -16.24 2.31
N ASP A 312 -15.93 -15.31 2.81
CA ASP A 312 -16.07 -13.99 2.20
C ASP A 312 -14.75 -13.22 2.28
N LEU A 313 -14.00 -13.35 3.39
CA LEU A 313 -12.66 -12.79 3.52
C LEU A 313 -11.68 -13.40 2.50
N ALA A 314 -11.72 -14.72 2.32
CA ALA A 314 -10.89 -15.41 1.34
C ALA A 314 -11.18 -14.94 -0.09
N SER A 315 -12.44 -14.66 -0.42
CA SER A 315 -12.85 -14.12 -1.73
C SER A 315 -12.27 -12.71 -2.01
N LEU A 316 -11.97 -11.97 -0.95
CA LEU A 316 -11.27 -10.68 -1.01
C LEU A 316 -9.74 -10.80 -1.03
N GLY A 317 -9.19 -12.01 -1.09
CA GLY A 317 -7.75 -12.27 -0.94
C GLY A 317 -7.23 -12.05 0.47
N GLN A 318 -8.13 -12.00 1.48
CA GLN A 318 -7.78 -11.82 2.89
C GLN A 318 -7.75 -13.15 3.63
N ILE A 319 -6.99 -13.22 4.72
CA ILE A 319 -6.84 -14.41 5.55
C ILE A 319 -8.16 -14.68 6.29
N PRO A 320 -8.86 -15.81 6.04
CA PRO A 320 -10.04 -16.14 6.81
C PRO A 320 -9.67 -16.50 8.27
N GLY A 321 -10.63 -16.38 9.17
CA GLY A 321 -10.46 -16.76 10.58
C GLY A 321 -11.82 -16.85 11.26
N ASP A 322 -11.93 -17.80 12.18
CA ASP A 322 -13.15 -17.97 13.00
C ASP A 322 -13.24 -16.93 14.14
N ASP A 323 -12.22 -16.12 14.26
CA ASP A 323 -12.04 -15.09 15.27
C ASP A 323 -12.17 -13.67 14.70
N LEU A 324 -12.48 -13.51 13.40
CA LEU A 324 -12.40 -12.27 12.68
C LEU A 324 -13.72 -11.87 12.00
N ILE A 325 -14.07 -10.59 12.12
CA ILE A 325 -14.99 -9.86 11.25
C ILE A 325 -14.18 -8.76 10.56
N ALA A 326 -14.36 -8.55 9.26
CA ALA A 326 -13.98 -7.30 8.60
C ALA A 326 -15.22 -6.51 8.24
N ILE A 327 -15.15 -5.20 8.39
CA ILE A 327 -16.19 -4.27 7.94
C ILE A 327 -15.60 -3.30 6.93
N ASP A 328 -16.37 -3.00 5.88
CA ASP A 328 -16.18 -1.82 5.03
C ASP A 328 -17.04 -0.68 5.58
N MET A 329 -16.50 0.53 5.64
CA MET A 329 -17.22 1.68 6.16
C MET A 329 -18.16 2.25 5.10
N ALA A 330 -19.27 2.84 5.53
CA ALA A 330 -20.29 3.37 4.64
C ALA A 330 -19.74 4.37 3.62
N LYS A 331 -20.16 4.22 2.38
CA LYS A 331 -19.84 5.10 1.25
C LYS A 331 -21.02 6.03 0.99
N VAL A 332 -20.71 7.25 0.61
CA VAL A 332 -21.73 8.26 0.27
C VAL A 332 -21.50 8.73 -1.16
N GLU A 333 -22.57 8.76 -1.95
CA GLU A 333 -22.48 9.35 -3.29
C GLU A 333 -22.28 10.88 -3.18
N GLY A 334 -21.43 11.42 -4.05
CA GLY A 334 -21.17 12.85 -4.09
C GLY A 334 -19.69 13.19 -4.24
N ALA A 335 -19.41 14.44 -3.97
CA ALA A 335 -18.07 15.00 -4.03
C ALA A 335 -17.78 15.87 -2.80
N ASN A 336 -16.50 16.02 -2.48
CA ASN A 336 -16.06 16.88 -1.38
C ASN A 336 -16.19 18.38 -1.75
N ILE A 337 -15.73 19.27 -0.86
CA ILE A 337 -15.79 20.73 -1.03
C ILE A 337 -15.01 21.26 -2.25
N ASN A 338 -14.11 20.49 -2.83
CA ASN A 338 -13.33 20.80 -4.03
C ASN A 338 -13.87 20.11 -5.28
N GLY A 339 -15.04 19.46 -5.21
CA GLY A 339 -15.65 18.74 -6.33
C GLY A 339 -15.01 17.38 -6.64
N VAL A 340 -14.18 16.83 -5.75
CA VAL A 340 -13.54 15.52 -5.92
C VAL A 340 -14.50 14.43 -5.47
N PRO A 341 -14.86 13.47 -6.34
CA PRO A 341 -15.78 12.39 -6.01
C PRO A 341 -15.15 11.32 -5.10
N GLY A 342 -16.01 10.56 -4.40
CA GLY A 342 -15.65 9.51 -3.46
C GLY A 342 -15.65 10.02 -2.03
N LEU A 343 -16.68 9.62 -1.29
CA LEU A 343 -16.89 9.98 0.11
C LEU A 343 -17.07 8.70 0.92
N SER A 344 -16.39 8.62 2.07
CA SER A 344 -16.44 7.46 2.97
C SER A 344 -16.43 7.87 4.43
N ALA A 345 -17.15 7.12 5.26
CA ALA A 345 -16.85 7.10 6.69
C ALA A 345 -15.52 6.38 6.93
N MET A 346 -14.90 6.61 8.10
CA MET A 346 -13.72 5.89 8.52
C MET A 346 -13.87 5.31 9.92
N ALA A 347 -13.14 4.24 10.21
CA ALA A 347 -13.07 3.62 11.52
C ALA A 347 -11.93 4.20 12.34
N VAL A 348 -12.18 4.47 13.61
CA VAL A 348 -11.20 4.71 14.67
C VAL A 348 -11.50 3.77 15.84
N ARG A 349 -10.59 3.64 16.78
CA ARG A 349 -10.83 2.79 17.97
C ARG A 349 -11.73 3.53 18.97
N PHE A 350 -11.30 4.72 19.39
CA PHE A 350 -11.84 5.44 20.52
C PHE A 350 -12.29 6.85 20.15
N ASP A 351 -13.09 7.48 21.04
CA ASP A 351 -13.66 8.82 20.83
C ASP A 351 -12.61 9.92 20.73
N GLU A 352 -11.50 9.79 21.44
CA GLU A 352 -10.39 10.76 21.43
C GLU A 352 -9.82 10.93 20.04
N GLU A 353 -9.76 9.85 19.25
CA GLU A 353 -9.23 9.84 17.88
C GLU A 353 -10.16 10.58 16.90
N VAL A 354 -11.49 10.62 17.19
CA VAL A 354 -12.47 11.32 16.33
C VAL A 354 -12.12 12.82 16.20
N GLY A 355 -11.66 13.45 17.28
CA GLY A 355 -11.31 14.87 17.31
C GLY A 355 -10.06 15.21 16.47
N GLU A 356 -9.23 14.24 16.15
CA GLU A 356 -8.02 14.40 15.34
C GLU A 356 -8.30 14.31 13.84
N ILE A 357 -9.44 13.73 13.45
CA ILE A 357 -9.81 13.49 12.06
C ILE A 357 -10.37 14.76 11.41
N ARG A 358 -9.82 15.08 10.25
CA ARG A 358 -10.24 16.23 9.45
C ARG A 358 -11.23 15.79 8.37
N ARG A 359 -12.46 16.29 8.45
CA ARG A 359 -13.46 16.07 7.40
C ARG A 359 -12.95 16.57 6.05
N HIS A 360 -13.29 15.86 4.98
CA HIS A 360 -12.89 16.09 3.59
C HIS A 360 -11.42 15.78 3.27
N CYS A 361 -10.57 15.50 4.26
CA CYS A 361 -9.25 14.92 3.99
C CYS A 361 -9.39 13.50 3.46
N GLY A 362 -8.36 13.02 2.78
CA GLY A 362 -8.35 11.68 2.21
C GLY A 362 -8.15 10.60 3.27
N MET A 363 -8.81 9.46 3.05
CA MET A 363 -8.58 8.21 3.74
C MET A 363 -8.75 7.06 2.77
N HIS A 364 -8.20 5.91 3.12
CA HIS A 364 -8.21 4.69 2.34
C HIS A 364 -8.38 3.48 3.28
N GLY A 365 -8.29 2.26 2.77
CA GLY A 365 -8.35 1.03 3.56
C GLY A 365 -9.61 0.21 3.33
N GLY A 366 -10.65 0.79 2.76
CA GLY A 366 -11.90 0.14 2.41
C GLY A 366 -11.95 -0.41 0.98
N ARG A 367 -13.18 -0.53 0.46
CA ARG A 367 -13.49 -1.07 -0.87
C ARG A 367 -14.08 -0.03 -1.82
N GLY A 368 -14.11 1.23 -1.43
CA GLY A 368 -14.61 2.32 -2.26
C GLY A 368 -13.93 2.40 -3.62
N ARG A 369 -14.68 2.85 -4.63
CA ARG A 369 -14.22 2.88 -6.03
C ARG A 369 -12.91 3.61 -6.21
N TYR A 370 -12.72 4.73 -5.49
CA TYR A 370 -11.56 5.60 -5.70
C TYR A 370 -10.36 5.21 -4.85
N GLU A 371 -10.57 4.60 -3.69
CA GLU A 371 -9.48 4.11 -2.85
C GLU A 371 -8.89 2.77 -3.35
N THR A 372 -9.70 1.96 -4.08
CA THR A 372 -9.28 0.67 -4.63
C THR A 372 -8.82 0.74 -6.09
N ASN A 373 -8.76 1.91 -6.70
CA ASN A 373 -8.27 2.09 -8.08
C ASN A 373 -6.98 2.93 -8.08
N PRO A 374 -5.81 2.33 -7.77
CA PRO A 374 -4.52 3.00 -7.85
C PRO A 374 -4.06 3.19 -9.30
N VAL A 375 -3.12 4.11 -9.50
CA VAL A 375 -2.45 4.31 -10.78
C VAL A 375 -1.57 3.12 -11.14
N LEU A 376 -1.51 2.73 -12.41
CA LEU A 376 -0.43 1.94 -12.99
C LEU A 376 -0.29 2.22 -14.48
N PHE A 377 0.94 2.50 -14.92
CA PHE A 377 1.36 2.46 -16.31
C PHE A 377 2.81 1.97 -16.44
N ALA A 378 3.15 1.41 -17.60
CA ALA A 378 4.44 0.81 -17.85
C ALA A 378 5.01 1.27 -19.20
N VAL A 379 6.32 1.60 -19.21
CA VAL A 379 7.06 2.08 -20.38
C VAL A 379 8.30 1.22 -20.58
N GLY A 380 8.38 0.53 -21.70
CA GLY A 380 9.50 -0.34 -22.03
C GLY A 380 9.11 -1.55 -22.87
N ARG A 381 10.00 -2.50 -23.00
CA ARG A 381 9.77 -3.71 -23.82
C ARG A 381 8.54 -4.49 -23.32
N GLY A 382 7.64 -4.80 -24.24
CA GLY A 382 6.39 -5.51 -23.96
C GLY A 382 5.19 -4.60 -23.67
N PHE A 383 5.37 -3.27 -23.73
CA PHE A 383 4.32 -2.27 -23.50
C PHE A 383 4.26 -1.27 -24.67
N GLU A 384 3.10 -1.14 -25.27
CA GLU A 384 2.88 -0.28 -26.44
C GLU A 384 2.55 1.16 -26.02
N ALA A 385 3.15 2.13 -26.72
CA ALA A 385 2.83 3.53 -26.52
C ALA A 385 1.37 3.84 -26.87
N GLY A 386 0.69 4.58 -25.99
CA GLY A 386 -0.70 5.01 -26.16
C GLY A 386 -1.74 3.91 -25.99
N ARG A 387 -1.34 2.70 -25.59
CA ARG A 387 -2.27 1.60 -25.32
C ARG A 387 -2.97 1.80 -23.97
N GLU A 388 -4.28 1.59 -23.93
CA GLU A 388 -5.09 1.50 -22.73
C GLU A 388 -5.62 0.08 -22.56
N VAL A 389 -5.39 -0.51 -21.39
CA VAL A 389 -5.94 -1.80 -20.98
C VAL A 389 -7.09 -1.52 -20.01
N SER A 390 -8.33 -1.83 -20.43
CA SER A 390 -9.55 -1.68 -19.64
C SER A 390 -9.89 -2.94 -18.82
N GLY A 391 -9.27 -4.08 -19.12
CA GLY A 391 -9.37 -5.29 -18.31
C GLY A 391 -8.88 -5.06 -16.90
N GLN A 392 -9.45 -5.78 -15.90
CA GLN A 392 -9.01 -5.67 -14.52
C GLN A 392 -7.59 -6.20 -14.37
N THR A 393 -6.75 -5.41 -13.72
CA THR A 393 -5.40 -5.75 -13.27
C THR A 393 -5.26 -5.47 -11.76
N SER A 394 -4.19 -5.90 -11.13
CA SER A 394 -3.99 -5.77 -9.68
C SER A 394 -2.59 -5.27 -9.35
N ILE A 395 -2.44 -4.65 -8.18
CA ILE A 395 -1.09 -4.33 -7.64
C ILE A 395 -0.24 -5.57 -7.44
N THR A 396 -0.84 -6.76 -7.30
CA THR A 396 -0.14 -8.04 -7.26
C THR A 396 0.51 -8.41 -8.60
N ASP A 397 0.14 -7.75 -9.70
CA ASP A 397 0.70 -8.00 -11.04
C ASP A 397 2.07 -7.32 -11.25
N ILE A 398 2.47 -6.40 -10.35
CA ILE A 398 3.72 -5.64 -10.47
C ILE A 398 4.95 -6.56 -10.38
N ALA A 399 5.04 -7.40 -9.35
CA ALA A 399 6.18 -8.33 -9.22
C ALA A 399 6.25 -9.37 -10.35
N PRO A 400 5.17 -10.07 -10.76
CA PRO A 400 5.22 -10.99 -11.90
C PRO A 400 5.58 -10.28 -13.22
N THR A 401 5.17 -9.02 -13.41
CA THR A 401 5.55 -8.19 -14.55
C THR A 401 7.07 -7.91 -14.54
N ALA A 402 7.61 -7.53 -13.38
CA ALA A 402 9.05 -7.34 -13.21
C ALA A 402 9.85 -8.63 -13.50
N LEU A 403 9.44 -9.75 -12.91
CA LEU A 403 10.07 -11.05 -13.12
C LEU A 403 10.02 -11.50 -14.59
N SER A 404 8.90 -11.28 -15.26
CA SER A 404 8.74 -11.56 -16.70
C SER A 404 9.74 -10.77 -17.55
N HIS A 405 9.91 -9.46 -17.27
CA HIS A 405 10.89 -8.62 -17.96
C HIS A 405 12.33 -9.10 -17.74
N LEU A 406 12.64 -9.57 -16.53
CA LEU A 406 13.95 -10.09 -16.15
C LEU A 406 14.19 -11.53 -16.62
N GLY A 407 13.20 -12.20 -17.22
CA GLY A 407 13.31 -13.60 -17.67
C GLY A 407 13.36 -14.61 -16.52
N LEU A 408 12.78 -14.28 -15.36
CA LEU A 408 12.73 -15.13 -14.18
C LEU A 408 11.39 -15.86 -14.05
N GLU A 409 11.41 -16.99 -13.33
CA GLU A 409 10.23 -17.78 -13.02
C GLU A 409 9.25 -17.00 -12.10
N ARG A 410 7.96 -17.28 -12.28
CA ARG A 410 6.85 -16.61 -11.59
C ARG A 410 6.01 -17.55 -10.75
N ASP A 411 6.55 -18.70 -10.39
CA ASP A 411 5.82 -19.72 -9.65
C ASP A 411 5.42 -19.25 -8.24
N GLY A 412 4.22 -19.63 -7.84
CA GLY A 412 3.67 -19.35 -6.53
C GLY A 412 3.25 -17.90 -6.30
N LEU A 413 3.03 -17.11 -7.37
CA LEU A 413 2.46 -15.78 -7.32
C LEU A 413 0.94 -15.85 -7.56
N ASP A 414 0.19 -14.92 -6.97
CA ASP A 414 -1.26 -14.80 -7.23
C ASP A 414 -1.52 -13.88 -8.43
N GLY A 415 -0.64 -12.90 -8.65
CA GLY A 415 -0.70 -11.98 -9.77
C GLY A 415 -0.17 -12.56 -11.08
N SER A 416 -0.38 -11.83 -12.16
CA SER A 416 0.01 -12.21 -13.53
C SER A 416 0.89 -11.14 -14.17
N ALA A 417 1.76 -11.55 -15.11
CA ALA A 417 2.54 -10.59 -15.88
C ALA A 417 1.66 -9.80 -16.85
N LEU A 418 1.87 -8.50 -16.95
CA LEU A 418 1.06 -7.57 -17.74
C LEU A 418 1.53 -7.43 -19.20
N GLN A 419 2.71 -7.98 -19.55
CA GLN A 419 3.21 -7.96 -20.93
C GLN A 419 2.25 -8.69 -21.88
N GLY A 420 1.84 -8.02 -22.96
CA GLY A 420 0.99 -8.61 -24.00
C GLY A 420 -0.51 -8.48 -23.74
N LEU A 421 -0.91 -7.80 -22.66
CA LEU A 421 -2.32 -7.45 -22.41
C LEU A 421 -2.79 -6.36 -23.35
#